data_a1e25e74a283a1ff24a6f77299e95d56
#
_entry.id   a1e25e74a283a1ff24a6f77299e95d56
#
_cell.length_a   1.000
_cell.length_b   1.000
_cell.length_c   1.000
_cell.angle_alpha   90.00
_cell.angle_beta   90.00
_cell.angle_gamma   90.00
#
_symmetry.space_group_name_H-M   'P 1'
#
loop_
_entity.id
_entity.type
_entity.pdbx_description
1 polymer ?
#
loop_
_entity_poly.entity_id
_entity_poly.type
_entity_poly.pdbx_seq_one_letter_code
_entity_poly.pdbx_strand_id
1 'polypeptide(L)'
;EDFYKNNQIFPDGTGPLLFGGFSFDPNQYRENYWSDFLSSKFMIPTVLYTQVDKEGYLTVNMMVKGQDSVKKHINYFEEVQKLVLCEEYDGESHISPLLLEKEEIGVEKFKGNIERATTLIKQQAIEKVVLARQLKVKFNEDISTEYVLQRLLKEQPTSYTYILEGEHQHFIGASPERLVQKQGDYVFSTCLAGSIPRGKTRQEDHELGEELLQDPKNLIEHDVVVHMIKEAMNSYCYEVEIPSKPSLYKTKHIQHLYTPVKGRIKEDVTLFSFIQKLHPTPALGGYPQQEALPIIRKLESFDRGWYAAPLGWMDINGNGEFIVGIRSAVIQQKEAVL
;
A
#
# COMPACT_ATOMS: atom_id res chain seq x y z
N GLU A 1 -7.40 17.68 -25.12
CA GLU A 1 -7.99 16.98 -26.28
C GLU A 1 -6.98 16.39 -27.27
N ASP A 2 -5.69 16.67 -27.29
CA ASP A 2 -4.69 16.07 -28.19
C ASP A 2 -3.41 15.65 -27.44
N PHE A 3 -3.55 14.80 -26.42
CA PHE A 3 -2.41 14.40 -25.58
C PHE A 3 -1.47 13.36 -26.23
N TYR A 4 -1.83 12.73 -27.35
CA TYR A 4 -1.02 11.73 -28.01
C TYR A 4 -0.96 11.91 -29.51
N LYS A 5 -0.04 12.73 -29.99
CA LYS A 5 0.29 12.78 -31.43
C LYS A 5 1.44 11.89 -31.86
N ASN A 6 2.06 11.13 -30.98
CA ASN A 6 3.06 10.12 -31.33
C ASN A 6 2.53 8.72 -31.06
N ASN A 7 2.46 7.90 -32.10
CA ASN A 7 2.13 6.47 -32.03
C ASN A 7 3.21 5.62 -31.29
N GLN A 8 3.95 6.19 -30.38
CA GLN A 8 4.86 5.44 -29.53
C GLN A 8 4.05 4.84 -28.38
N ILE A 9 4.04 3.51 -28.30
CA ILE A 9 3.52 2.77 -27.16
C ILE A 9 4.56 2.85 -26.06
N PHE A 10 4.30 3.59 -25.01
CA PHE A 10 5.13 3.63 -23.82
C PHE A 10 4.72 2.52 -22.85
N PRO A 11 5.66 1.98 -22.06
CA PRO A 11 5.34 1.00 -21.02
C PRO A 11 4.34 1.56 -19.98
N ASP A 12 3.59 0.66 -19.34
CA ASP A 12 2.75 1.00 -18.19
C ASP A 12 3.59 1.71 -17.11
N GLY A 13 3.01 2.70 -16.45
CA GLY A 13 3.73 3.51 -15.46
C GLY A 13 4.58 4.65 -16.05
N THR A 14 4.43 4.96 -17.32
CA THR A 14 5.03 6.15 -17.97
C THR A 14 3.94 7.15 -18.37
N GLY A 15 4.34 8.38 -18.67
CA GLY A 15 3.40 9.46 -19.01
C GLY A 15 2.77 10.11 -17.77
N PRO A 16 1.68 10.86 -17.93
CA PRO A 16 0.97 11.47 -16.81
C PRO A 16 0.34 10.40 -15.91
N LEU A 17 0.83 10.29 -14.69
CA LEU A 17 0.30 9.37 -13.68
C LEU A 17 -0.30 10.15 -12.51
N LEU A 18 -1.41 9.65 -12.02
CA LEU A 18 -2.05 10.10 -10.79
C LEU A 18 -1.52 9.22 -9.64
N PHE A 19 -0.70 9.77 -8.75
CA PHE A 19 -0.21 9.10 -7.55
C PHE A 19 -0.98 9.54 -6.32
N GLY A 20 -1.25 8.63 -5.40
CA GLY A 20 -1.88 9.00 -4.14
C GLY A 20 -2.54 7.84 -3.43
N GLY A 21 -3.49 8.18 -2.55
CA GLY A 21 -4.18 7.19 -1.75
C GLY A 21 -5.32 7.79 -0.93
N PHE A 22 -5.81 6.96 -0.04
CA PHE A 22 -6.92 7.25 0.85
C PHE A 22 -6.52 7.04 2.31
N SER A 23 -7.31 7.56 3.25
CA SER A 23 -7.21 7.15 4.64
C SER A 23 -7.94 5.82 4.85
N PHE A 24 -7.55 5.10 5.91
CA PHE A 24 -8.22 3.86 6.33
C PHE A 24 -9.70 4.07 6.63
N ASP A 25 -10.02 5.13 7.36
CA ASP A 25 -11.38 5.50 7.70
C ASP A 25 -11.59 7.01 7.49
N PRO A 26 -12.33 7.43 6.45
CA PRO A 26 -12.53 8.85 6.16
C PRO A 26 -13.37 9.59 7.21
N ASN A 27 -14.07 8.85 8.09
CA ASN A 27 -14.92 9.40 9.15
C ASN A 27 -14.20 9.50 10.50
N GLN A 28 -12.92 9.13 10.58
CA GLN A 28 -12.15 9.24 11.81
C GLN A 28 -11.44 10.60 11.89
N TYR A 29 -11.33 11.13 13.13
CA TYR A 29 -10.57 12.34 13.39
C TYR A 29 -9.08 12.07 13.17
N ARG A 30 -8.36 13.09 12.66
CA ARG A 30 -6.93 13.00 12.36
C ARG A 30 -6.11 13.62 13.47
N GLU A 31 -5.20 12.81 13.97
CA GLU A 31 -4.18 13.23 14.91
C GLU A 31 -2.98 13.89 14.17
N ASN A 32 -2.08 14.50 14.92
CA ASN A 32 -0.93 15.24 14.41
C ASN A 32 -0.03 14.46 13.44
N TYR A 33 0.04 13.13 13.59
CA TYR A 33 0.84 12.27 12.70
C TYR A 33 0.30 12.11 11.28
N TRP A 34 -0.91 12.61 11.00
CA TRP A 34 -1.54 12.52 9.69
C TRP A 34 -1.98 13.88 9.15
N SER A 35 -1.46 14.99 9.73
CA SER A 35 -1.88 16.34 9.34
C SER A 35 -1.58 16.66 7.87
N ASP A 36 -0.48 16.13 7.33
CA ASP A 36 -0.07 16.34 5.94
C ASP A 36 -0.80 15.41 4.95
N PHE A 37 -1.48 14.37 5.48
CA PHE A 37 -2.17 13.36 4.69
C PHE A 37 -3.68 13.51 4.82
N LEU A 38 -4.34 13.95 3.76
CA LEU A 38 -5.80 14.12 3.71
C LEU A 38 -6.52 12.76 3.62
N SER A 39 -7.86 12.72 3.82
CA SER A 39 -8.67 11.49 3.64
C SER A 39 -8.54 10.90 2.25
N SER A 40 -8.23 11.73 1.28
CA SER A 40 -7.74 11.35 -0.03
C SER A 40 -6.81 12.45 -0.55
N LYS A 41 -5.67 12.06 -1.08
CA LYS A 41 -4.72 12.99 -1.68
C LYS A 41 -4.14 12.34 -2.92
N PHE A 42 -4.28 13.02 -4.06
CA PHE A 42 -3.74 12.58 -5.33
C PHE A 42 -2.98 13.72 -5.98
N MET A 43 -1.88 13.39 -6.65
CA MET A 43 -1.05 14.35 -7.37
C MET A 43 -0.61 13.79 -8.72
N ILE A 44 -0.43 14.68 -9.69
CA ILE A 44 0.31 14.40 -10.92
C ILE A 44 1.68 15.04 -10.74
N PRO A 45 2.77 14.26 -10.67
CA PRO A 45 4.12 14.82 -10.51
C PRO A 45 4.48 15.70 -11.69
N THR A 46 5.11 16.84 -11.45
CA THR A 46 5.66 17.68 -12.51
C THR A 46 6.78 16.97 -13.25
N VAL A 47 7.61 16.22 -12.51
CA VAL A 47 8.69 15.39 -13.04
C VAL A 47 8.52 13.98 -12.51
N LEU A 48 8.50 12.99 -13.42
CA LEU A 48 8.41 11.58 -13.08
C LEU A 48 9.54 10.82 -13.79
N TYR A 49 10.33 10.11 -13.01
CA TYR A 49 11.24 9.10 -13.54
C TYR A 49 10.63 7.72 -13.35
N THR A 50 10.50 6.96 -14.45
CA THR A 50 10.02 5.59 -14.43
C THR A 50 11.12 4.68 -14.96
N GLN A 51 11.46 3.65 -14.21
CA GLN A 51 12.38 2.61 -14.66
C GLN A 51 11.60 1.30 -14.88
N VAL A 52 11.71 0.77 -16.09
CA VAL A 52 11.14 -0.53 -16.47
C VAL A 52 12.29 -1.40 -16.96
N ASP A 53 12.59 -2.48 -16.24
CA ASP A 53 13.77 -3.33 -16.48
C ASP A 53 15.08 -2.52 -16.49
N LYS A 54 15.67 -2.33 -17.68
CA LYS A 54 16.92 -1.59 -17.88
C LYS A 54 16.73 -0.23 -18.55
N GLU A 55 15.51 0.12 -18.89
CA GLU A 55 15.18 1.36 -19.57
C GLU A 55 14.59 2.38 -18.60
N GLY A 56 15.07 3.62 -18.69
CA GLY A 56 14.59 4.75 -17.89
C GLY A 56 13.78 5.72 -18.75
N TYR A 57 12.66 6.18 -18.21
CA TYR A 57 11.76 7.13 -18.86
C TYR A 57 11.62 8.36 -17.99
N LEU A 58 11.85 9.53 -18.57
CA LEU A 58 11.63 10.82 -17.91
C LEU A 58 10.36 11.48 -18.49
N THR A 59 9.35 11.60 -17.65
CA THR A 59 8.11 12.33 -17.98
C THR A 59 8.11 13.70 -17.32
N VAL A 60 7.90 14.76 -18.09
CA VAL A 60 7.73 16.12 -17.57
C VAL A 60 6.31 16.58 -17.88
N ASN A 61 5.51 16.78 -16.85
CA ASN A 61 4.13 17.24 -16.94
C ASN A 61 4.08 18.77 -16.79
N MET A 62 3.41 19.43 -17.71
CA MET A 62 3.27 20.87 -17.69
C MET A 62 1.82 21.29 -17.90
N MET A 63 1.38 22.24 -17.10
CA MET A 63 0.08 22.89 -17.33
C MET A 63 0.23 23.99 -18.35
N VAL A 64 -0.37 23.83 -19.53
CA VAL A 64 -0.32 24.81 -20.62
C VAL A 64 -1.57 25.69 -20.56
N LYS A 65 -1.37 27.00 -20.52
CA LYS A 65 -2.44 28.02 -20.65
C LYS A 65 -2.44 28.59 -22.07
N GLY A 66 -3.58 29.01 -22.58
CA GLY A 66 -3.73 29.46 -23.97
C GLY A 66 -2.85 30.65 -24.39
N GLN A 67 -2.19 31.32 -23.46
CA GLN A 67 -1.24 32.44 -23.71
C GLN A 67 0.23 32.03 -23.56
N ASP A 68 0.52 30.79 -23.20
CA ASP A 68 1.88 30.32 -22.99
C ASP A 68 2.61 30.10 -24.31
N SER A 69 3.88 30.52 -24.38
CA SER A 69 4.70 30.26 -25.56
C SER A 69 5.33 28.88 -25.50
N VAL A 70 5.34 28.18 -26.64
CA VAL A 70 6.01 26.87 -26.78
C VAL A 70 7.48 26.94 -26.32
N LYS A 71 8.17 28.04 -26.59
CA LYS A 71 9.55 28.25 -26.19
C LYS A 71 9.74 28.20 -24.67
N LYS A 72 8.79 28.71 -23.88
CA LYS A 72 8.84 28.65 -22.41
C LYS A 72 8.80 27.19 -21.92
N HIS A 73 7.99 26.37 -22.53
CA HIS A 73 7.87 24.96 -22.16
C HIS A 73 9.08 24.14 -22.59
N ILE A 74 9.67 24.42 -23.75
CA ILE A 74 10.91 23.78 -24.19
C ILE A 74 12.06 24.13 -23.24
N ASN A 75 12.23 25.40 -22.89
CA ASN A 75 13.28 25.82 -21.94
C ASN A 75 13.12 25.15 -20.58
N TYR A 76 11.88 25.06 -20.06
CA TYR A 76 11.61 24.37 -18.79
C TYR A 76 11.98 22.87 -18.86
N PHE A 77 11.63 22.20 -19.97
CA PHE A 77 12.00 20.80 -20.17
C PHE A 77 13.52 20.62 -20.18
N GLU A 78 14.27 21.49 -20.88
CA GLU A 78 15.73 21.44 -20.94
C GLU A 78 16.38 21.68 -19.57
N GLU A 79 15.81 22.60 -18.74
CA GLU A 79 16.26 22.84 -17.37
C GLU A 79 16.05 21.61 -16.49
N VAL A 80 14.86 21.02 -16.52
CA VAL A 80 14.54 19.79 -15.77
C VAL A 80 15.46 18.65 -16.20
N GLN A 81 15.67 18.46 -17.51
CA GLN A 81 16.55 17.43 -18.04
C GLN A 81 17.99 17.59 -17.53
N LYS A 82 18.50 18.81 -17.50
CA LYS A 82 19.82 19.10 -16.94
C LYS A 82 19.91 18.78 -15.46
N LEU A 83 18.91 19.18 -14.68
CA LEU A 83 18.89 18.90 -13.23
C LEU A 83 18.88 17.40 -12.94
N VAL A 84 18.04 16.63 -13.65
CA VAL A 84 17.88 15.20 -13.38
C VAL A 84 19.05 14.35 -13.90
N LEU A 85 19.69 14.77 -15.01
CA LEU A 85 20.74 13.96 -15.67
C LEU A 85 22.17 14.37 -15.30
N CYS A 86 22.40 15.49 -14.65
CA CYS A 86 23.74 16.05 -14.40
C CYS A 86 24.19 15.99 -12.93
N GLU A 87 23.38 15.56 -11.99
CA GLU A 87 23.83 15.40 -10.62
C GLU A 87 24.50 14.04 -10.42
N GLU A 88 25.81 14.05 -10.20
CA GLU A 88 26.50 12.92 -9.59
C GLU A 88 26.05 12.88 -8.11
N TYR A 89 25.32 11.84 -7.74
CA TYR A 89 24.98 11.58 -6.35
C TYR A 89 26.25 11.14 -5.61
N ASP A 90 26.88 12.07 -4.92
CA ASP A 90 27.91 11.78 -3.91
C ASP A 90 27.20 11.13 -2.72
N GLY A 91 27.16 9.82 -2.69
CA GLY A 91 26.49 9.04 -1.66
C GLY A 91 27.00 9.44 -0.27
N GLU A 92 26.26 10.29 0.42
CA GLU A 92 26.57 10.63 1.80
C GLU A 92 26.53 9.36 2.65
N SER A 93 27.59 9.16 3.45
CA SER A 93 27.63 8.11 4.44
C SER A 93 26.64 8.44 5.55
N HIS A 94 25.40 7.99 5.44
CA HIS A 94 24.41 8.17 6.49
C HIS A 94 24.82 7.38 7.74
N ILE A 95 25.06 8.10 8.83
CA ILE A 95 25.22 7.50 10.15
C ILE A 95 23.83 7.08 10.62
N SER A 96 23.70 5.82 11.01
CA SER A 96 22.43 5.33 11.56
C SER A 96 22.16 6.03 12.89
N PRO A 97 21.06 6.76 13.06
CA PRO A 97 20.79 7.45 14.30
C PRO A 97 20.57 6.46 15.45
N LEU A 98 20.98 6.87 16.66
CA LEU A 98 20.83 6.04 17.85
C LEU A 98 19.39 6.10 18.37
N LEU A 99 18.79 4.93 18.58
CA LEU A 99 17.49 4.80 19.24
C LEU A 99 17.61 5.21 20.71
N LEU A 100 16.88 6.26 21.10
CA LEU A 100 16.81 6.76 22.47
C LEU A 100 15.66 6.17 23.27
N GLU A 101 14.49 6.07 22.64
CA GLU A 101 13.25 5.69 23.30
C GLU A 101 12.39 4.80 22.38
N LYS A 102 11.72 3.84 23.00
CA LYS A 102 10.75 2.96 22.37
C LYS A 102 9.54 2.83 23.29
N GLU A 103 8.39 3.29 22.84
CA GLU A 103 7.15 3.29 23.60
C GLU A 103 6.06 2.49 22.85
N GLU A 104 5.53 1.46 23.49
CA GLU A 104 4.35 0.73 23.04
C GLU A 104 3.10 1.40 23.60
N ILE A 105 2.35 2.10 22.71
CA ILE A 105 1.23 2.93 23.16
C ILE A 105 0.01 2.08 23.50
N GLY A 106 -0.53 2.26 24.70
CA GLY A 106 -1.83 1.74 25.10
C GLY A 106 -1.95 0.22 25.17
N VAL A 107 -0.89 -0.53 25.52
CA VAL A 107 -0.85 -2.01 25.52
C VAL A 107 -2.01 -2.65 26.28
N GLU A 108 -2.30 -2.18 27.51
CA GLU A 108 -3.36 -2.78 28.32
C GLU A 108 -4.77 -2.47 27.74
N LYS A 109 -4.95 -1.28 27.18
CA LYS A 109 -6.17 -0.93 26.45
C LYS A 109 -6.36 -1.82 25.23
N PHE A 110 -5.28 -2.07 24.47
CA PHE A 110 -5.30 -2.96 23.32
C PHE A 110 -5.72 -4.38 23.70
N LYS A 111 -5.16 -4.96 24.78
CA LYS A 111 -5.55 -6.28 25.29
C LYS A 111 -7.05 -6.32 25.66
N GLY A 112 -7.52 -5.33 26.39
CA GLY A 112 -8.95 -5.23 26.75
C GLY A 112 -9.86 -5.06 25.52
N ASN A 113 -9.39 -4.38 24.48
CA ASN A 113 -10.12 -4.26 23.22
C ASN A 113 -10.21 -5.58 22.45
N ILE A 114 -9.15 -6.40 22.49
CA ILE A 114 -9.18 -7.77 21.92
C ILE A 114 -10.23 -8.62 22.63
N GLU A 115 -10.33 -8.56 23.96
CA GLU A 115 -11.35 -9.30 24.72
C GLU A 115 -12.78 -8.86 24.34
N ARG A 116 -12.99 -7.55 24.20
CA ARG A 116 -14.28 -6.99 23.73
C ARG A 116 -14.60 -7.45 22.31
N ALA A 117 -13.64 -7.35 21.39
CA ALA A 117 -13.79 -7.80 20.00
C ALA A 117 -14.13 -9.30 19.95
N THR A 118 -13.42 -10.12 20.71
CA THR A 118 -13.68 -11.56 20.81
C THR A 118 -15.08 -11.85 21.34
N THR A 119 -15.57 -11.04 22.29
CA THR A 119 -16.94 -11.16 22.80
C THR A 119 -17.99 -10.85 21.71
N LEU A 120 -17.77 -9.80 20.92
CA LEU A 120 -18.66 -9.43 19.81
C LEU A 120 -18.69 -10.53 18.73
N ILE A 121 -17.57 -11.16 18.45
CA ILE A 121 -17.49 -12.31 17.52
C ILE A 121 -18.27 -13.50 18.06
N LYS A 122 -18.10 -13.84 19.34
CA LYS A 122 -18.87 -14.93 20.00
C LYS A 122 -20.37 -14.68 20.02
N GLN A 123 -20.80 -13.42 20.07
CA GLN A 123 -22.19 -12.99 19.98
C GLN A 123 -22.70 -12.91 18.54
N GLN A 124 -21.89 -13.28 17.56
CA GLN A 124 -22.23 -13.21 16.13
C GLN A 124 -22.57 -11.80 15.61
N ALA A 125 -22.09 -10.76 16.29
CA ALA A 125 -22.27 -9.38 15.84
C ALA A 125 -21.34 -9.04 14.66
N ILE A 126 -20.20 -9.70 14.58
CA ILE A 126 -19.21 -9.67 13.47
C ILE A 126 -18.56 -11.03 13.34
N GLU A 127 -18.01 -11.34 12.18
CA GLU A 127 -17.27 -12.59 11.94
C GLU A 127 -15.77 -12.40 12.22
N LYS A 128 -15.23 -11.23 11.83
CA LYS A 128 -13.82 -10.91 11.98
C LYS A 128 -13.62 -9.41 12.23
N VAL A 129 -12.65 -9.08 13.08
CA VAL A 129 -12.12 -7.72 13.21
C VAL A 129 -10.63 -7.76 13.47
N VAL A 130 -9.89 -6.82 12.88
CA VAL A 130 -8.45 -6.65 13.08
C VAL A 130 -8.21 -5.32 13.76
N LEU A 131 -7.59 -5.36 14.93
CA LEU A 131 -7.23 -4.18 15.71
C LEU A 131 -5.74 -3.89 15.57
N ALA A 132 -5.42 -2.60 15.48
CA ALA A 132 -4.07 -2.10 15.42
C ALA A 132 -3.66 -1.44 16.75
N ARG A 133 -2.36 -1.26 16.95
CA ARG A 133 -1.75 -0.45 18.00
C ARG A 133 -0.54 0.29 17.45
N GLN A 134 -0.10 1.32 18.14
CA GLN A 134 1.02 2.14 17.74
C GLN A 134 2.28 1.80 18.56
N LEU A 135 3.41 1.86 17.86
CA LEU A 135 4.74 1.84 18.47
C LEU A 135 5.44 3.15 18.10
N LYS A 136 5.73 3.97 19.11
CA LYS A 136 6.50 5.20 18.92
C LYS A 136 7.97 4.94 19.21
N VAL A 137 8.84 5.47 18.33
CA VAL A 137 10.30 5.43 18.52
C VAL A 137 10.88 6.83 18.36
N LYS A 138 11.93 7.14 19.14
CA LYS A 138 12.63 8.40 19.12
C LYS A 138 14.12 8.19 19.01
N PHE A 139 14.77 8.98 18.16
CA PHE A 139 16.20 8.93 17.89
C PHE A 139 16.90 10.20 18.35
N ASN A 140 18.23 10.16 18.47
CA ASN A 140 19.06 11.30 18.84
C ASN A 140 19.16 12.35 17.74
N GLU A 141 18.99 11.96 16.48
CA GLU A 141 19.11 12.80 15.28
C GLU A 141 17.91 12.57 14.36
N ASP A 142 17.75 13.44 13.36
CA ASP A 142 16.69 13.31 12.38
C ASP A 142 16.84 12.01 11.58
N ILE A 143 15.72 11.36 11.31
CA ILE A 143 15.69 10.11 10.57
C ILE A 143 15.77 10.43 9.08
N SER A 144 16.88 10.02 8.42
CA SER A 144 16.99 10.13 6.96
C SER A 144 16.04 9.14 6.30
N THR A 145 15.06 9.68 5.58
CA THR A 145 14.09 8.89 4.81
C THR A 145 14.74 8.16 3.65
N GLU A 146 15.77 8.75 3.03
CA GLU A 146 16.57 8.13 1.98
C GLU A 146 17.30 6.89 2.48
N TYR A 147 17.90 6.99 3.66
CA TYR A 147 18.57 5.84 4.30
C TYR A 147 17.56 4.72 4.59
N VAL A 148 16.40 5.06 5.16
CA VAL A 148 15.34 4.07 5.44
C VAL A 148 14.85 3.44 4.15
N LEU A 149 14.63 4.22 3.09
CA LEU A 149 14.21 3.73 1.78
C LEU A 149 15.22 2.76 1.18
N GLN A 150 16.51 3.11 1.17
CA GLN A 150 17.59 2.23 0.70
C GLN A 150 17.63 0.91 1.47
N ARG A 151 17.45 0.97 2.81
CA ARG A 151 17.37 -0.23 3.65
C ARG A 151 16.17 -1.09 3.31
N LEU A 152 14.98 -0.50 3.14
CA LEU A 152 13.78 -1.23 2.75
C LEU A 152 13.92 -1.91 1.40
N LEU A 153 14.44 -1.22 0.39
CA LEU A 153 14.71 -1.79 -0.94
C LEU A 153 15.64 -3.02 -0.86
N LYS A 154 16.67 -2.94 -0.03
CA LYS A 154 17.63 -4.05 0.17
C LYS A 154 17.04 -5.21 0.97
N GLU A 155 16.28 -4.90 2.03
CA GLU A 155 15.77 -5.91 2.96
C GLU A 155 14.45 -6.54 2.51
N GLN A 156 13.67 -5.86 1.66
CA GLN A 156 12.35 -6.29 1.20
C GLN A 156 12.22 -6.28 -0.35
N PRO A 157 13.09 -7.00 -1.09
CA PRO A 157 13.17 -6.90 -2.54
C PRO A 157 11.92 -7.39 -3.29
N THR A 158 11.00 -8.10 -2.61
CA THR A 158 9.76 -8.63 -3.17
C THR A 158 8.53 -7.84 -2.73
N SER A 159 8.72 -6.73 -2.01
CA SER A 159 7.65 -5.87 -1.53
C SER A 159 7.55 -4.60 -2.36
N TYR A 160 6.36 -3.99 -2.34
CA TYR A 160 6.15 -2.64 -2.85
C TYR A 160 6.72 -1.64 -1.86
N THR A 161 7.91 -1.13 -2.16
CA THR A 161 8.53 -0.10 -1.32
C THR A 161 8.04 1.27 -1.78
N TYR A 162 7.61 2.09 -0.84
CA TYR A 162 7.05 3.41 -1.12
C TYR A 162 7.45 4.45 -0.07
N ILE A 163 7.45 5.69 -0.50
CA ILE A 163 7.51 6.88 0.34
C ILE A 163 6.55 7.92 -0.23
N LEU A 164 5.74 8.51 0.66
CA LEU A 164 4.93 9.67 0.35
C LEU A 164 5.37 10.80 1.27
N GLU A 165 5.75 11.91 0.67
CA GLU A 165 6.24 13.07 1.38
C GLU A 165 5.13 14.10 1.59
N GLY A 166 4.93 14.48 2.84
CA GLY A 166 4.17 15.65 3.25
C GLY A 166 5.11 16.84 3.47
N GLU A 167 4.59 17.91 4.02
CA GLU A 167 5.38 19.12 4.34
C GLU A 167 6.31 18.86 5.55
N HIS A 168 5.84 18.12 6.54
CA HIS A 168 6.54 17.85 7.80
C HIS A 168 6.65 16.37 8.13
N GLN A 169 5.95 15.52 7.41
CA GLN A 169 5.77 14.10 7.70
C GLN A 169 6.02 13.27 6.44
N HIS A 170 6.63 12.11 6.64
CA HIS A 170 6.90 11.16 5.55
C HIS A 170 6.27 9.82 5.90
N PHE A 171 5.42 9.30 5.02
CA PHE A 171 4.84 7.97 5.17
C PHE A 171 5.62 6.99 4.31
N ILE A 172 6.33 6.07 4.94
CA ILE A 172 7.25 5.13 4.28
C ILE A 172 6.93 3.69 4.67
N GLY A 173 7.10 2.75 3.74
CA GLY A 173 6.88 1.34 4.01
C GLY A 173 7.30 0.40 2.89
N ALA A 174 7.14 -0.91 3.16
CA ALA A 174 7.38 -1.99 2.21
C ALA A 174 6.27 -3.04 2.31
N SER A 175 5.19 -2.84 1.56
CA SER A 175 4.01 -3.69 1.57
C SER A 175 4.17 -4.91 0.66
N PRO A 176 3.83 -6.12 1.10
CA PRO A 176 3.73 -7.28 0.24
C PRO A 176 2.36 -7.41 -0.44
N GLU A 177 1.38 -6.57 -0.06
CA GLU A 177 -0.03 -6.80 -0.36
C GLU A 177 -0.55 -5.88 -1.46
N ARG A 178 -0.84 -6.48 -2.62
CA ARG A 178 -1.59 -5.82 -3.69
C ARG A 178 -3.06 -5.81 -3.33
N LEU A 179 -3.67 -4.63 -3.30
CA LEU A 179 -5.12 -4.51 -3.17
C LEU A 179 -5.79 -4.81 -4.52
N VAL A 180 -5.38 -4.10 -5.55
CA VAL A 180 -5.93 -4.25 -6.90
C VAL A 180 -4.99 -3.67 -7.95
N GLN A 181 -4.90 -4.32 -9.11
CA GLN A 181 -4.25 -3.83 -10.32
C GLN A 181 -5.21 -3.95 -11.49
N LYS A 182 -5.30 -2.91 -12.33
CA LYS A 182 -6.01 -2.94 -13.61
C LYS A 182 -5.02 -2.81 -14.74
N GLN A 183 -5.13 -3.68 -15.72
CA GLN A 183 -4.33 -3.66 -16.94
C GLN A 183 -5.23 -4.00 -18.15
N GLY A 184 -5.54 -3.00 -18.96
CA GLY A 184 -6.51 -3.14 -20.03
C GLY A 184 -7.88 -3.57 -19.50
N ASP A 185 -8.42 -4.66 -20.06
CA ASP A 185 -9.70 -5.23 -19.68
C ASP A 185 -9.63 -6.17 -18.48
N TYR A 186 -8.47 -6.34 -17.87
CA TYR A 186 -8.28 -7.26 -16.76
C TYR A 186 -7.99 -6.52 -15.45
N VAL A 187 -8.48 -7.13 -14.38
CA VAL A 187 -8.20 -6.72 -13.02
C VAL A 187 -7.62 -7.89 -12.24
N PHE A 188 -6.67 -7.59 -11.37
CA PHE A 188 -5.97 -8.54 -10.52
C PHE A 188 -6.05 -8.06 -9.08
N SER A 189 -6.34 -8.99 -8.17
CA SER A 189 -6.23 -8.78 -6.73
C SER A 189 -5.54 -9.99 -6.11
N THR A 190 -5.09 -9.86 -4.88
CA THR A 190 -4.45 -10.97 -4.17
C THR A 190 -4.99 -11.08 -2.77
N CYS A 191 -5.28 -12.31 -2.35
CA CYS A 191 -5.48 -12.62 -0.94
C CYS A 191 -4.15 -13.02 -0.33
N LEU A 192 -3.74 -12.31 0.71
CA LEU A 192 -2.55 -12.60 1.52
C LEU A 192 -2.97 -12.61 3.00
N ALA A 193 -3.46 -13.74 3.49
CA ALA A 193 -3.95 -13.90 4.86
C ALA A 193 -3.62 -15.29 5.37
N GLY A 194 -3.35 -15.40 6.67
CA GLY A 194 -2.74 -16.59 7.27
C GLY A 194 -1.22 -16.58 7.09
N SER A 195 -0.47 -16.75 8.19
CA SER A 195 0.97 -16.55 8.18
C SER A 195 1.69 -17.42 9.20
N ILE A 196 2.92 -17.83 8.82
CA ILE A 196 3.83 -18.55 9.69
C ILE A 196 5.28 -18.05 9.47
N PRO A 197 6.18 -18.06 10.45
CA PRO A 197 7.57 -17.72 10.24
C PRO A 197 8.26 -18.57 9.17
N ARG A 198 9.35 -18.06 8.60
CA ARG A 198 10.27 -18.85 7.78
C ARG A 198 11.10 -19.78 8.65
N GLY A 199 11.39 -20.96 8.14
CA GLY A 199 12.32 -21.90 8.79
C GLY A 199 13.77 -21.46 8.66
N LYS A 200 14.61 -21.88 9.62
CA LYS A 200 16.05 -21.62 9.60
C LYS A 200 16.81 -22.49 8.58
N THR A 201 16.25 -23.65 8.26
CA THR A 201 16.74 -24.57 7.24
C THR A 201 15.69 -24.76 6.14
N ARG A 202 16.11 -25.32 4.99
CA ARG A 202 15.16 -25.64 3.91
C ARG A 202 14.11 -26.66 4.34
N GLN A 203 14.50 -27.63 5.17
CA GLN A 203 13.61 -28.66 5.66
C GLN A 203 12.55 -28.07 6.59
N GLU A 204 12.98 -27.31 7.61
CA GLU A 204 12.08 -26.62 8.54
C GLU A 204 11.14 -25.63 7.81
N ASP A 205 11.66 -24.90 6.82
CA ASP A 205 10.85 -23.95 6.02
C ASP A 205 9.77 -24.67 5.19
N HIS A 206 10.06 -25.87 4.70
CA HIS A 206 9.08 -26.70 4.00
C HIS A 206 8.02 -27.24 4.96
N GLU A 207 8.44 -27.79 6.10
CA GLU A 207 7.54 -28.34 7.13
C GLU A 207 6.58 -27.27 7.68
N LEU A 208 7.08 -26.07 8.00
CA LEU A 208 6.25 -24.94 8.40
C LEU A 208 5.27 -24.51 7.28
N GLY A 209 5.72 -24.56 6.03
CA GLY A 209 4.83 -24.25 4.90
C GLY A 209 3.69 -25.27 4.75
N GLU A 210 3.98 -26.57 4.88
CA GLU A 210 2.96 -27.62 4.86
C GLU A 210 2.01 -27.54 6.06
N GLU A 211 2.54 -27.18 7.25
CA GLU A 211 1.72 -26.91 8.43
C GLU A 211 0.73 -25.77 8.14
N LEU A 212 1.19 -24.63 7.57
CA LEU A 212 0.34 -23.50 7.25
C LEU A 212 -0.76 -23.87 6.24
N LEU A 213 -0.43 -24.67 5.21
CA LEU A 213 -1.38 -25.13 4.20
C LEU A 213 -2.46 -26.07 4.75
N GLN A 214 -2.27 -26.64 5.94
CA GLN A 214 -3.17 -27.57 6.60
C GLN A 214 -3.80 -27.00 7.87
N ASP A 215 -3.38 -25.83 8.34
CA ASP A 215 -3.89 -25.21 9.57
C ASP A 215 -5.33 -24.71 9.38
N PRO A 216 -6.33 -25.30 10.07
CA PRO A 216 -7.72 -24.93 9.86
C PRO A 216 -8.04 -23.47 10.20
N LYS A 217 -7.36 -22.91 11.21
CA LYS A 217 -7.58 -21.52 11.62
C LYS A 217 -7.11 -20.55 10.53
N ASN A 218 -5.89 -20.75 10.03
CA ASN A 218 -5.34 -19.90 8.97
C ASN A 218 -6.12 -20.06 7.66
N LEU A 219 -6.58 -21.27 7.33
CA LEU A 219 -7.43 -21.51 6.15
C LEU A 219 -8.77 -20.79 6.25
N ILE A 220 -9.46 -20.86 7.39
CA ILE A 220 -10.72 -20.12 7.62
C ILE A 220 -10.48 -18.60 7.50
N GLU A 221 -9.41 -18.10 8.10
CA GLU A 221 -9.06 -16.68 7.98
C GLU A 221 -8.81 -16.26 6.52
N HIS A 222 -8.11 -17.09 5.76
CA HIS A 222 -7.84 -16.89 4.34
C HIS A 222 -9.13 -16.91 3.51
N ASP A 223 -9.99 -17.88 3.73
CA ASP A 223 -11.24 -18.06 2.98
C ASP A 223 -12.19 -16.86 3.13
N VAL A 224 -12.24 -16.22 4.30
CA VAL A 224 -13.03 -14.99 4.51
C VAL A 224 -12.54 -13.87 3.59
N VAL A 225 -11.22 -13.71 3.44
CA VAL A 225 -10.64 -12.68 2.56
C VAL A 225 -10.89 -13.03 1.08
N VAL A 226 -10.66 -14.30 0.69
CA VAL A 226 -10.93 -14.76 -0.68
C VAL A 226 -12.41 -14.57 -1.05
N HIS A 227 -13.32 -14.88 -0.13
CA HIS A 227 -14.76 -14.71 -0.33
C HIS A 227 -15.12 -13.24 -0.63
N MET A 228 -14.65 -12.31 0.17
CA MET A 228 -14.90 -10.89 -0.05
C MET A 228 -14.33 -10.39 -1.38
N ILE A 229 -13.09 -10.78 -1.72
CA ILE A 229 -12.49 -10.42 -3.01
C ILE A 229 -13.34 -10.99 -4.15
N LYS A 230 -13.78 -12.24 -4.05
CA LYS A 230 -14.65 -12.89 -5.03
C LYS A 230 -15.97 -12.16 -5.22
N GLU A 231 -16.63 -11.73 -4.13
CA GLU A 231 -17.86 -10.95 -4.20
C GLU A 231 -17.66 -9.61 -4.90
N ALA A 232 -16.57 -8.89 -4.56
CA ALA A 232 -16.21 -7.65 -5.20
C ALA A 232 -15.95 -7.84 -6.70
N MET A 233 -15.17 -8.87 -7.08
CA MET A 233 -14.86 -9.20 -8.45
C MET A 233 -16.10 -9.60 -9.25
N ASN A 234 -16.98 -10.46 -8.71
CA ASN A 234 -18.22 -10.87 -9.37
C ASN A 234 -19.17 -9.69 -9.63
N SER A 235 -19.14 -8.68 -8.76
CA SER A 235 -19.96 -7.48 -8.95
C SER A 235 -19.54 -6.68 -10.20
N TYR A 236 -18.24 -6.67 -10.50
CA TYR A 236 -17.63 -5.79 -11.48
C TYR A 236 -16.98 -6.50 -12.68
N CYS A 237 -16.93 -7.84 -12.67
CA CYS A 237 -16.34 -8.64 -13.74
C CYS A 237 -17.38 -9.55 -14.42
N TYR A 238 -17.12 -9.87 -15.67
CA TYR A 238 -17.89 -10.89 -16.42
C TYR A 238 -17.45 -12.30 -16.03
N GLU A 239 -16.14 -12.47 -15.85
CA GLU A 239 -15.50 -13.74 -15.55
C GLU A 239 -14.50 -13.54 -14.43
N VAL A 240 -14.43 -14.48 -13.49
CA VAL A 240 -13.49 -14.43 -12.36
C VAL A 240 -12.81 -15.78 -12.23
N GLU A 241 -11.49 -15.77 -12.29
CA GLU A 241 -10.61 -16.92 -12.13
C GLU A 241 -10.01 -16.90 -10.71
N ILE A 242 -10.22 -17.97 -9.94
CA ILE A 242 -9.68 -18.15 -8.58
C ILE A 242 -9.22 -19.60 -8.44
N PRO A 243 -7.97 -19.86 -8.04
CA PRO A 243 -7.50 -21.19 -7.70
C PRO A 243 -8.33 -21.82 -6.56
N SER A 244 -8.58 -23.13 -6.65
CA SER A 244 -9.37 -23.85 -5.65
C SER A 244 -8.66 -24.05 -4.31
N LYS A 245 -7.34 -23.85 -4.27
CA LYS A 245 -6.51 -23.97 -3.06
C LYS A 245 -5.49 -22.84 -3.02
N PRO A 246 -5.16 -22.34 -1.82
CA PRO A 246 -4.08 -21.39 -1.68
C PRO A 246 -2.71 -22.02 -1.97
N SER A 247 -1.77 -21.20 -2.36
CA SER A 247 -0.34 -21.51 -2.42
C SER A 247 0.43 -20.75 -1.33
N LEU A 248 1.74 -20.96 -1.25
CA LEU A 248 2.59 -20.22 -0.31
C LEU A 248 3.27 -19.03 -1.02
N TYR A 249 3.14 -17.85 -0.43
CA TYR A 249 3.94 -16.68 -0.77
C TYR A 249 5.01 -16.45 0.30
N LYS A 250 6.27 -16.54 -0.11
CA LYS A 250 7.41 -16.48 0.83
C LYS A 250 8.11 -15.12 0.74
N THR A 251 8.07 -14.36 1.85
CA THR A 251 8.92 -13.20 2.05
C THR A 251 10.22 -13.59 2.78
N LYS A 252 11.07 -12.64 3.10
CA LYS A 252 12.34 -12.91 3.80
C LYS A 252 12.15 -13.60 5.15
N HIS A 253 11.15 -13.21 5.93
CA HIS A 253 10.97 -13.62 7.32
C HIS A 253 9.70 -14.42 7.59
N ILE A 254 8.71 -14.31 6.71
CA ILE A 254 7.37 -14.89 6.89
C ILE A 254 6.92 -15.53 5.58
N GLN A 255 6.17 -16.62 5.68
CA GLN A 255 5.41 -17.18 4.57
C GLN A 255 3.93 -17.04 4.85
N HIS A 256 3.16 -16.80 3.80
CA HIS A 256 1.73 -16.52 3.85
C HIS A 256 0.96 -17.50 2.95
N LEU A 257 -0.31 -17.76 3.30
CA LEU A 257 -1.24 -18.29 2.31
C LEU A 257 -1.53 -17.22 1.26
N TYR A 258 -1.57 -17.63 0.00
CA TYR A 258 -1.69 -16.75 -1.15
C TYR A 258 -2.67 -17.30 -2.16
N THR A 259 -3.65 -16.50 -2.55
CA THR A 259 -4.59 -16.80 -3.64
C THR A 259 -4.68 -15.59 -4.59
N PRO A 260 -4.19 -15.73 -5.84
CA PRO A 260 -4.40 -14.71 -6.87
C PRO A 260 -5.84 -14.77 -7.36
N VAL A 261 -6.41 -13.61 -7.65
CA VAL A 261 -7.74 -13.46 -8.24
C VAL A 261 -7.62 -12.59 -9.48
N LYS A 262 -8.13 -13.08 -10.61
CA LYS A 262 -8.15 -12.37 -11.89
C LYS A 262 -9.59 -12.26 -12.39
N GLY A 263 -9.94 -11.10 -12.97
CA GLY A 263 -11.26 -10.91 -13.56
C GLY A 263 -11.19 -10.12 -14.85
N ARG A 264 -12.18 -10.34 -15.75
CA ARG A 264 -12.40 -9.51 -16.93
C ARG A 264 -13.45 -8.45 -16.60
N ILE A 265 -13.08 -7.18 -16.69
CA ILE A 265 -13.85 -6.04 -16.19
C ILE A 265 -15.06 -5.77 -17.09
N LYS A 266 -16.20 -5.44 -16.49
CA LYS A 266 -17.40 -4.92 -17.18
C LYS A 266 -17.17 -3.50 -17.68
N GLU A 267 -17.92 -3.10 -18.68
CA GLU A 267 -17.95 -1.72 -19.17
C GLU A 267 -18.30 -0.75 -18.03
N ASP A 268 -17.78 0.47 -18.10
CA ASP A 268 -17.98 1.56 -17.13
C ASP A 268 -17.46 1.32 -15.71
N VAL A 269 -16.74 0.23 -15.45
CA VAL A 269 -16.11 -0.03 -14.16
C VAL A 269 -14.67 0.51 -14.13
N THR A 270 -14.35 1.28 -13.11
CA THR A 270 -13.03 1.90 -12.94
C THR A 270 -12.22 1.20 -11.86
N LEU A 271 -10.91 1.46 -11.83
CA LEU A 271 -10.03 1.01 -10.74
C LEU A 271 -10.52 1.48 -9.37
N PHE A 272 -11.05 2.71 -9.28
CA PHE A 272 -11.62 3.25 -8.04
C PHE A 272 -12.85 2.50 -7.56
N SER A 273 -13.66 1.92 -8.45
CA SER A 273 -14.81 1.08 -8.08
C SER A 273 -14.35 -0.14 -7.28
N PHE A 274 -13.25 -0.78 -7.71
CA PHE A 274 -12.66 -1.91 -6.97
C PHE A 274 -12.06 -1.47 -5.65
N ILE A 275 -11.34 -0.34 -5.60
CA ILE A 275 -10.76 0.18 -4.36
C ILE A 275 -11.86 0.41 -3.33
N GLN A 276 -12.95 1.07 -3.70
CA GLN A 276 -14.08 1.35 -2.82
C GLN A 276 -14.74 0.07 -2.28
N LYS A 277 -14.80 -0.97 -3.10
CA LYS A 277 -15.43 -2.24 -2.71
C LYS A 277 -14.52 -3.13 -1.87
N LEU A 278 -13.20 -3.10 -2.15
CA LEU A 278 -12.22 -3.96 -1.49
C LEU A 278 -11.67 -3.36 -0.19
N HIS A 279 -11.73 -2.04 0.00
CA HIS A 279 -11.15 -1.39 1.17
C HIS A 279 -12.20 -1.09 2.26
N PRO A 280 -11.86 -1.37 3.53
CA PRO A 280 -10.71 -2.13 4.01
C PRO A 280 -10.91 -3.64 3.84
N THR A 281 -9.81 -4.35 3.50
CA THR A 281 -9.87 -5.81 3.38
C THR A 281 -10.14 -6.47 4.73
N PRO A 282 -10.73 -7.67 4.78
CA PRO A 282 -10.89 -8.41 6.04
C PRO A 282 -9.55 -8.79 6.70
N ALA A 283 -8.46 -8.78 5.93
CA ALA A 283 -7.12 -9.02 6.46
C ALA A 283 -6.66 -7.90 7.42
N LEU A 284 -7.17 -6.67 7.24
CA LEU A 284 -6.72 -5.49 7.99
C LEU A 284 -7.86 -4.70 8.69
N GLY A 285 -9.08 -4.88 8.23
CA GLY A 285 -10.28 -4.28 8.82
C GLY A 285 -11.11 -5.31 9.55
N GLY A 286 -11.93 -6.03 8.81
CA GLY A 286 -12.81 -7.06 9.36
C GLY A 286 -13.93 -7.41 8.39
N TYR A 287 -14.78 -8.33 8.82
CA TYR A 287 -15.90 -8.78 8.02
C TYR A 287 -17.14 -9.07 8.90
N PRO A 288 -18.36 -8.70 8.48
CA PRO A 288 -18.63 -7.80 7.35
C PRO A 288 -18.04 -6.39 7.54
N GLN A 289 -17.64 -5.76 6.43
CA GLN A 289 -16.90 -4.49 6.44
C GLN A 289 -17.66 -3.34 7.11
N GLN A 290 -18.98 -3.25 6.85
CA GLN A 290 -19.82 -2.15 7.35
C GLN A 290 -19.97 -2.19 8.87
N GLU A 291 -19.99 -3.38 9.47
CA GLU A 291 -20.07 -3.61 10.89
C GLU A 291 -18.71 -3.49 11.58
N ALA A 292 -17.65 -3.94 10.92
CA ALA A 292 -16.30 -3.94 11.49
C ALA A 292 -15.71 -2.53 11.65
N LEU A 293 -15.87 -1.64 10.67
CA LEU A 293 -15.31 -0.29 10.71
C LEU A 293 -15.77 0.55 11.91
N PRO A 294 -17.09 0.63 12.25
CA PRO A 294 -17.55 1.33 13.45
C PRO A 294 -16.98 0.73 14.74
N ILE A 295 -16.77 -0.59 14.78
CA ILE A 295 -16.20 -1.28 15.93
C ILE A 295 -14.72 -0.88 16.09
N ILE A 296 -13.93 -0.91 15.01
CA ILE A 296 -12.55 -0.46 15.00
C ILE A 296 -12.46 0.98 15.51
N ARG A 297 -13.25 1.90 14.95
CA ARG A 297 -13.30 3.31 15.34
C ARG A 297 -13.61 3.50 16.84
N LYS A 298 -14.47 2.65 17.40
CA LYS A 298 -14.85 2.71 18.83
C LYS A 298 -13.77 2.11 19.74
N LEU A 299 -13.10 1.06 19.29
CA LEU A 299 -12.13 0.34 20.11
C LEU A 299 -10.74 0.98 20.03
N GLU A 300 -10.28 1.36 18.85
CA GLU A 300 -9.00 2.05 18.68
C GLU A 300 -9.11 3.49 19.19
N SER A 301 -8.05 3.96 19.83
CA SER A 301 -7.98 5.31 20.41
C SER A 301 -7.19 6.29 19.56
N PHE A 302 -6.84 5.89 18.33
CA PHE A 302 -6.06 6.67 17.40
C PHE A 302 -6.61 6.54 15.99
N ASP A 303 -6.23 7.47 15.13
CA ASP A 303 -6.51 7.41 13.70
C ASP A 303 -5.38 6.64 12.99
N ARG A 304 -5.73 5.63 12.22
CA ARG A 304 -4.77 4.90 11.39
C ARG A 304 -4.22 5.76 10.24
N GLY A 305 -4.94 6.81 9.85
CA GLY A 305 -4.58 7.63 8.71
C GLY A 305 -4.44 6.80 7.44
N TRP A 306 -3.23 6.77 6.85
CA TRP A 306 -2.93 5.98 5.66
C TRP A 306 -2.36 4.59 5.96
N TYR A 307 -2.15 4.25 7.23
CA TYR A 307 -1.82 2.88 7.61
C TYR A 307 -2.98 1.93 7.31
N ALA A 308 -2.69 0.80 6.70
CA ALA A 308 -3.65 -0.21 6.26
C ALA A 308 -4.66 0.28 5.20
N ALA A 309 -4.34 1.37 4.50
CA ALA A 309 -5.19 2.03 3.52
C ALA A 309 -4.66 1.89 2.09
N PRO A 310 -5.49 2.12 1.06
CA PRO A 310 -5.07 2.03 -0.33
C PRO A 310 -4.14 3.17 -0.72
N LEU A 311 -3.00 2.84 -1.32
CA LEU A 311 -2.10 3.80 -1.97
C LEU A 311 -1.56 3.22 -3.27
N GLY A 312 -1.33 4.07 -4.26
CA GLY A 312 -0.89 3.61 -5.56
C GLY A 312 -0.92 4.67 -6.65
N TRP A 313 -1.10 4.22 -7.86
CA TRP A 313 -1.10 5.08 -9.05
C TRP A 313 -2.11 4.62 -10.11
N MET A 314 -2.47 5.56 -10.97
CA MET A 314 -3.34 5.31 -12.13
C MET A 314 -2.88 6.17 -13.31
N ASP A 315 -2.88 5.60 -14.52
CA ASP A 315 -2.62 6.32 -15.77
C ASP A 315 -3.90 6.90 -16.37
N ILE A 316 -3.75 7.63 -17.47
CA ILE A 316 -4.87 8.26 -18.17
C ILE A 316 -5.84 7.27 -18.83
N ASN A 317 -5.42 6.02 -19.07
CA ASN A 317 -6.24 4.94 -19.60
C ASN A 317 -7.00 4.20 -18.50
N GLY A 318 -6.81 4.63 -17.23
CA GLY A 318 -7.39 3.99 -16.06
C GLY A 318 -6.71 2.67 -15.69
N ASN A 319 -5.53 2.35 -16.26
CA ASN A 319 -4.68 1.29 -15.74
C ASN A 319 -3.96 1.79 -14.50
N GLY A 320 -3.56 0.88 -13.64
CA GLY A 320 -2.87 1.27 -12.43
C GLY A 320 -2.85 0.18 -11.39
N GLU A 321 -2.19 0.46 -10.29
CA GLU A 321 -1.99 -0.48 -9.20
C GLU A 321 -2.10 0.22 -7.87
N PHE A 322 -2.88 -0.37 -6.96
CA PHE A 322 -3.00 0.04 -5.58
C PHE A 322 -2.62 -1.10 -4.66
N ILE A 323 -1.86 -0.75 -3.64
CA ILE A 323 -1.41 -1.65 -2.57
C ILE A 323 -2.07 -1.24 -1.26
N VAL A 324 -1.94 -2.07 -0.25
CA VAL A 324 -2.34 -1.73 1.12
C VAL A 324 -1.12 -1.22 1.88
N GLY A 325 -1.22 -0.03 2.48
CA GLY A 325 -0.12 0.64 3.20
C GLY A 325 0.20 -0.01 4.54
N ILE A 326 0.92 -1.12 4.53
CA ILE A 326 1.33 -1.86 5.73
C ILE A 326 2.85 -2.03 5.79
N ARG A 327 3.37 -2.52 6.94
CA ARG A 327 4.81 -2.58 7.23
C ARG A 327 5.45 -1.22 7.02
N SER A 328 4.90 -0.23 7.71
CA SER A 328 5.12 1.18 7.45
C SER A 328 5.31 1.97 8.72
N ALA A 329 5.82 3.18 8.56
CA ALA A 329 5.95 4.18 9.60
C ALA A 329 5.63 5.58 9.06
N VAL A 330 5.11 6.44 9.93
CA VAL A 330 5.14 7.89 9.73
C VAL A 330 6.36 8.45 10.45
N ILE A 331 7.20 9.16 9.71
CA ILE A 331 8.42 9.78 10.21
C ILE A 331 8.20 11.28 10.30
N GLN A 332 8.58 11.86 11.43
CA GLN A 332 8.62 13.30 11.66
C GLN A 332 9.91 13.65 12.42
N GLN A 333 10.90 14.19 11.70
CA GLN A 333 12.20 14.52 12.24
C GLN A 333 12.86 13.33 12.98
N LYS A 334 12.95 13.42 14.32
CA LYS A 334 13.58 12.40 15.20
C LYS A 334 12.63 11.29 15.67
N GLU A 335 11.37 11.39 15.31
CA GLU A 335 10.35 10.47 15.79
C GLU A 335 9.73 9.67 14.62
N ALA A 336 9.37 8.43 14.91
CA ALA A 336 8.55 7.63 14.00
C ALA A 336 7.48 6.87 14.78
N VAL A 337 6.32 6.70 14.13
CA VAL A 337 5.22 5.88 14.62
C VAL A 337 4.97 4.75 13.62
N LEU A 338 5.01 3.50 14.16
CA LEU A 338 4.83 2.26 13.41
C LEU A 338 3.51 1.61 13.79
#